data_3f678ea2e349561aa4bb381b62e207e7
#
_entry.id   3f678ea2e349561aa4bb381b62e207e7
#
_cell.length_a   1.000
_cell.length_b   1.000
_cell.length_c   1.000
_cell.angle_alpha   90.00
_cell.angle_beta   90.00
_cell.angle_gamma   90.00
#
_symmetry.space_group_name_H-M   'P 1'
#
loop_
_entity.id
_entity.type
_entity.pdbx_description
1 polymer ?
#
loop_
_entity_poly.entity_id
_entity_poly.type
_entity_poly.pdbx_seq_one_letter_code
_entity_poly.pdbx_strand_id
1 'polypeptide(L)' 'MELSVKPGRAQKIHIYIDGEYKMTVDSNFWYSEKWHNFNSIDEEELAELERSVNS' A
#
# COMPACT_ATOMS: atom_id res chain seq x y z
N MET A 1 3.08 7.91 -9.62
CA MET A 1 3.61 6.53 -9.60
C MET A 1 2.47 5.54 -9.61
N GLU A 2 2.59 4.49 -10.36
CA GLU A 2 1.56 3.46 -10.40
C GLU A 2 1.52 2.67 -9.10
N LEU A 3 0.33 2.55 -8.53
CA LEU A 3 0.12 1.81 -7.29
C LEU A 3 -0.59 0.50 -7.62
N SER A 4 0.01 -0.61 -7.23
CA SER A 4 -0.62 -1.92 -7.40
C SER A 4 -0.38 -2.75 -6.15
N VAL A 5 -1.21 -3.77 -5.97
CA VAL A 5 -1.10 -4.65 -4.81
C VAL A 5 -1.36 -6.09 -5.23
N LYS A 6 -0.82 -7.01 -4.44
CA LYS A 6 -1.07 -8.44 -4.61
C LYS A 6 -1.41 -9.05 -3.27
N PRO A 7 -2.34 -9.99 -3.21
CA PRO A 7 -2.66 -10.68 -1.96
C PRO A 7 -1.48 -11.55 -1.53
N GLY A 8 -1.21 -11.52 -0.22
CA GLY A 8 -0.20 -12.37 0.38
C GLY A 8 -0.83 -13.39 1.33
N ARG A 9 0.02 -14.08 2.09
CA ARG A 9 -0.44 -15.05 3.08
C ARG A 9 -0.88 -14.34 4.35
N ALA A 10 -1.70 -15.02 5.17
CA ALA A 10 -2.08 -14.57 6.49
C ALA A 10 -2.70 -13.17 6.48
N GLN A 11 -3.56 -12.89 5.49
CA GLN A 11 -4.27 -11.62 5.39
C GLN A 11 -3.31 -10.44 5.23
N LYS A 12 -2.24 -10.62 4.46
CA LYS A 12 -1.30 -9.56 4.15
C LYS A 12 -1.47 -9.10 2.71
N ILE A 13 -1.11 -7.86 2.46
CA ILE A 13 -1.16 -7.26 1.13
C ILE A 13 0.24 -6.75 0.79
N HIS A 14 0.75 -7.16 -0.36
CA HIS A 14 2.04 -6.69 -0.86
C HIS A 14 1.80 -5.47 -1.76
N ILE A 15 2.43 -4.36 -1.43
CA ILE A 15 2.27 -3.10 -2.15
C ILE A 15 3.44 -2.91 -3.11
N TYR A 16 3.12 -2.61 -4.36
CA TYR A 16 4.09 -2.38 -5.42
C TYR A 16 3.93 -0.96 -5.95
N ILE A 17 5.04 -0.29 -6.16
CA ILE A 17 5.09 1.05 -6.75
C ILE A 17 5.87 0.94 -8.05
N ASP A 18 5.22 1.30 -9.17
CA ASP A 18 5.81 1.20 -10.51
C ASP A 18 6.34 -0.21 -10.81
N GLY A 19 5.65 -1.22 -10.30
CA GLY A 19 6.03 -2.60 -10.51
C GLY A 19 7.09 -3.13 -9.56
N GLU A 20 7.58 -2.31 -8.63
CA GLU A 20 8.60 -2.73 -7.67
C GLU A 20 7.99 -2.92 -6.29
N TYR A 21 8.35 -4.02 -5.64
CA TYR A 21 7.89 -4.28 -4.28
C TYR A 21 8.31 -3.16 -3.34
N LYS A 22 7.36 -2.66 -2.57
CA LYS A 22 7.62 -1.58 -1.63
C LYS A 22 7.49 -2.05 -0.18
N MET A 23 6.34 -2.62 0.18
CA MET A 23 6.08 -3.02 1.56
C MET A 23 4.93 -4.01 1.62
N THR A 24 4.78 -4.63 2.79
CA THR A 24 3.66 -5.52 3.08
C THR A 24 2.88 -4.95 4.25
N VAL A 25 1.56 -4.91 4.13
CA VAL A 25 0.68 -4.40 5.18
C VAL A 25 -0.42 -5.41 5.47
N ASP A 26 -1.09 -5.23 6.60
CA ASP A 26 -2.25 -6.03 6.97
C ASP A 26 -3.42 -5.68 6.06
N SER A 27 -4.18 -6.69 5.61
CA SER A 27 -5.32 -6.44 4.74
C SER A 27 -6.40 -5.60 5.43
N ASN A 28 -6.59 -5.77 6.73
CA ASN A 28 -7.55 -4.94 7.46
C ASN A 28 -7.15 -3.48 7.43
N PHE A 29 -5.87 -3.19 7.65
CA PHE A 29 -5.35 -1.84 7.52
C PHE A 29 -5.57 -1.30 6.10
N TRP A 30 -5.20 -2.08 5.10
CA TRP A 30 -5.27 -1.63 3.71
C TRP A 30 -6.70 -1.25 3.31
N TYR A 31 -7.68 -2.12 3.62
CA TYR A 31 -9.06 -1.87 3.22
C TYR A 31 -9.78 -0.87 4.10
N SER A 32 -9.27 -0.55 5.28
CA SER A 32 -9.84 0.50 6.12
C SER A 32 -9.33 1.90 5.75
N GLU A 33 -8.27 1.98 4.96
CA GLU A 33 -7.68 3.25 4.55
C GLU A 33 -8.10 3.62 3.12
N LYS A 34 -7.91 4.88 2.76
CA LYS A 34 -8.31 5.39 1.45
C LYS A 34 -7.52 4.80 0.29
N TRP A 35 -6.35 4.24 0.58
CA TRP A 35 -5.39 3.81 -0.43
C TRP A 35 -5.89 2.68 -1.33
N HIS A 36 -6.80 1.84 -0.83
CA HIS A 36 -7.31 0.71 -1.62
C HIS A 36 -8.11 1.15 -2.86
N ASN A 37 -8.52 2.41 -2.90
CA ASN A 37 -9.22 2.97 -4.07
C ASN A 37 -8.28 3.67 -5.06
N PHE A 38 -7.00 3.73 -4.74
CA PHE A 38 -6.03 4.45 -5.56
C PHE A 38 -5.47 3.54 -6.65
N ASN A 39 -5.34 4.09 -7.87
CA ASN A 39 -4.63 3.42 -8.96
C ASN A 39 -3.23 4.00 -9.13
N SER A 40 -2.98 5.16 -8.57
CA SER A 40 -1.68 5.82 -8.60
C SER A 40 -1.50 6.61 -7.32
N ILE A 41 -0.25 6.94 -7.01
CA ILE A 41 0.10 7.62 -5.78
C ILE A 41 1.29 8.54 -6.07
N ASP A 42 1.35 9.70 -5.44
CA ASP A 42 2.50 10.59 -5.57
C ASP A 42 3.45 10.43 -4.39
N GLU A 43 4.56 11.15 -4.42
CA GLU A 43 5.59 11.02 -3.38
C GLU A 43 5.07 11.43 -2.01
N GLU A 44 4.25 12.47 -1.94
CA GLU A 44 3.68 12.92 -0.67
C GLU A 44 2.72 11.89 -0.09
N GLU A 45 1.89 11.32 -0.95
CA GLU A 45 0.95 10.29 -0.54
C GLU A 45 1.69 9.03 -0.10
N LEU A 46 2.75 8.65 -0.81
CA LEU A 46 3.55 7.50 -0.44
C LEU A 46 4.20 7.71 0.93
N ALA A 47 4.72 8.90 1.20
CA ALA A 47 5.29 9.21 2.51
C ALA A 47 4.23 9.14 3.61
N GLU A 48 3.01 9.60 3.32
CA GLU A 48 1.90 9.51 4.26
C GLU A 48 1.55 8.05 4.56
N LEU A 49 1.50 7.23 3.52
CA LEU A 49 1.23 5.80 3.68
C LEU A 49 2.31 5.14 4.54
N GLU A 50 3.58 5.42 4.27
CA GLU A 50 4.68 4.85 5.04
C GLU A 50 4.60 5.26 6.51
N ARG A 51 4.26 6.50 6.80
CA ARG A 51 4.11 6.96 8.17
C ARG A 51 2.96 6.25 8.87
N SER A 52 1.86 6.04 8.17
CA SER A 52 0.71 5.34 8.73
C SER A 52 1.04 3.90 9.08
N VAL A 53 1.85 3.24 8.25
CA VAL A 53 2.26 1.86 8.49
C VAL A 53 3.21 1.76 9.69
N ASN A 54 4.07 2.75 9.87
CA ASN A 54 5.11 2.74 10.90
C ASN A 54 4.68 3.39 12.23
N SER A 55 3.47 3.90 12.30
CA SER A 55 2.98 4.56 13.52
C SER A 55 2.56 3.58 14.61
#